data_d5b84a98410f91779052d52a3f369448
#
_entry.id   d5b84a98410f91779052d52a3f369448
#
_cell.length_a   1.000
_cell.length_b   1.000
_cell.length_c   1.000
_cell.angle_alpha   90.00
_cell.angle_beta   90.00
_cell.angle_gamma   90.00
#
_symmetry.space_group_name_H-M   'P 1'
#
loop_
_entity.id
_entity.type
_entity.pdbx_description
1 polymer ?
#
loop_
_entity_poly.entity_id
_entity_poly.type
_entity_poly.pdbx_seq_one_letter_code
_entity_poly.pdbx_strand_id
1 'polypeptide(L)'
;MAKIAIIGTGLIGTSLALALKDSQLKDLQVVGTDADRLARSRAEKRKAFDKVENRLLNAIDGSDIVILATPVMTMKEVMELIAD
;
A
#
# COMPACT_ATOMS: atom_id res chain seq x y z
N MET A 1 -0.43 -17.16 -3.69
CA MET A 1 -0.49 -15.79 -4.21
C MET A 1 0.42 -14.89 -3.40
N ALA A 2 1.27 -14.14 -4.06
CA ALA A 2 2.12 -13.17 -3.39
C ALA A 2 1.32 -11.90 -3.08
N LYS A 3 1.54 -11.34 -1.91
CA LYS A 3 0.87 -10.12 -1.48
C LYS A 3 1.91 -9.04 -1.19
N ILE A 4 1.75 -7.88 -1.82
CA ILE A 4 2.57 -6.70 -1.59
C ILE A 4 1.69 -5.63 -0.97
N ALA A 5 2.08 -5.13 0.19
CA ALA A 5 1.40 -4.02 0.84
C ALA A 5 2.18 -2.74 0.60
N ILE A 6 1.50 -1.70 0.16
CA ILE A 6 2.09 -0.38 -0.04
C ILE A 6 1.46 0.57 0.97
N ILE A 7 2.31 1.11 1.84
CA ILE A 7 1.89 2.06 2.87
C ILE A 7 2.13 3.47 2.32
N GLY A 8 1.04 4.17 2.05
CA GLY A 8 1.10 5.47 1.41
C GLY A 8 0.58 5.37 -0.03
N THR A 9 -0.59 5.94 -0.29
CA THR A 9 -1.27 5.83 -1.58
C THR A 9 -1.24 7.14 -2.37
N GLY A 10 -0.24 8.00 -2.08
CA GLY A 10 0.00 9.21 -2.84
C GLY A 10 0.59 8.91 -4.22
N LEU A 11 1.25 9.91 -4.80
CA LEU A 11 1.76 9.79 -6.16
C LEU A 11 2.73 8.62 -6.32
N ILE A 12 3.69 8.49 -5.40
CA ILE A 12 4.71 7.44 -5.49
C ILE A 12 4.08 6.06 -5.29
N GLY A 13 3.26 5.90 -4.26
CA GLY A 13 2.61 4.63 -3.97
C GLY A 13 1.69 4.19 -5.10
N THR A 14 0.92 5.11 -5.65
CA THR A 14 0.02 4.82 -6.78
C THR A 14 0.81 4.45 -8.04
N SER A 15 1.89 5.19 -8.33
CA SER A 15 2.73 4.90 -9.49
C SER A 15 3.36 3.52 -9.38
N LEU A 16 3.82 3.15 -8.19
CA LEU A 16 4.40 1.84 -7.94
C LEU A 16 3.36 0.73 -8.11
N ALA A 17 2.16 0.95 -7.59
CA ALA A 17 1.08 -0.02 -7.73
C ALA A 17 0.71 -0.25 -9.19
N LEU A 18 0.63 0.84 -9.98
CA LEU A 18 0.35 0.74 -11.40
C LEU A 18 1.45 -0.02 -12.14
N ALA A 19 2.71 0.23 -11.79
CA ALA A 19 3.83 -0.48 -12.39
C ALA A 19 3.76 -1.98 -12.10
N LEU A 20 3.41 -2.34 -10.87
CA LEU A 20 3.24 -3.74 -10.49
C LEU A 20 2.06 -4.39 -11.21
N LYS A 21 0.98 -3.64 -11.39
CA LYS A 21 -0.19 -4.12 -12.10
C LYS A 21 0.11 -4.36 -13.58
N ASP A 22 0.92 -3.50 -14.19
CA ASP A 22 1.32 -3.63 -15.58
C ASP A 22 2.38 -4.70 -15.79
N SER A 23 3.02 -5.16 -14.71
CA SER A 23 3.99 -6.24 -14.80
C SER A 23 3.25 -7.51 -15.21
N GLN A 24 3.97 -8.43 -15.85
CA GLN A 24 3.37 -9.69 -16.26
C GLN A 24 3.43 -10.75 -15.17
N LEU A 25 3.65 -10.34 -13.93
CA LEU A 25 3.66 -11.25 -12.80
C LEU A 25 2.24 -11.71 -12.49
N LYS A 26 2.06 -13.01 -12.44
CA LYS A 26 0.78 -13.61 -12.11
C LYS A 26 0.68 -13.87 -10.62
N ASP A 27 -0.55 -13.97 -10.14
CA ASP A 27 -0.84 -14.27 -8.73
C ASP A 27 -0.24 -13.25 -7.78
N LEU A 28 -0.23 -11.97 -8.18
CA LEU A 28 0.24 -10.87 -7.36
C LEU A 28 -0.95 -10.04 -6.90
N GLN A 29 -1.06 -9.86 -5.58
CA GLN A 29 -2.04 -8.98 -4.98
C GLN A 29 -1.33 -7.73 -4.45
N VAL A 30 -1.77 -6.55 -4.87
CA VAL A 30 -1.22 -5.28 -4.42
C VAL A 30 -2.27 -4.58 -3.57
N VAL A 31 -1.95 -4.41 -2.29
CA VAL A 31 -2.85 -3.81 -1.31
C VAL A 31 -2.26 -2.48 -0.86
N GLY A 32 -3.08 -1.43 -0.86
CA GLY A 32 -2.66 -0.12 -0.41
C GLY A 32 -3.35 0.27 0.88
N THR A 33 -2.70 1.12 1.65
CA THR A 33 -3.30 1.80 2.79
C THR A 33 -2.65 3.16 2.97
N ASP A 34 -3.37 4.08 3.59
CA ASP A 34 -2.89 5.42 3.86
C ASP A 34 -3.57 5.93 5.11
N ALA A 35 -2.86 6.73 5.90
CA ALA A 35 -3.44 7.36 7.08
C ALA A 35 -4.48 8.41 6.69
N ASP A 36 -4.33 9.02 5.51
CA ASP A 36 -5.26 10.04 5.02
C ASP A 36 -6.45 9.38 4.32
N ARG A 37 -7.62 9.63 4.87
CA ARG A 37 -8.88 9.11 4.33
C ARG A 37 -9.11 9.53 2.88
N LEU A 38 -8.79 10.79 2.54
CA LEU A 38 -8.97 11.28 1.18
C LEU A 38 -8.02 10.59 0.21
N ALA A 39 -6.80 10.33 0.65
CA ALA A 39 -5.83 9.60 -0.16
C ALA A 39 -6.33 8.19 -0.46
N ARG A 40 -6.90 7.50 0.55
CA ARG A 40 -7.47 6.16 0.35
C ARG A 40 -8.62 6.19 -0.66
N SER A 41 -9.49 7.18 -0.54
CA SER A 41 -10.62 7.33 -1.45
C SER A 41 -10.17 7.54 -2.89
N ARG A 42 -9.16 8.39 -3.09
CA ARG A 42 -8.59 8.63 -4.41
C ARG A 42 -7.93 7.37 -4.98
N ALA A 43 -7.26 6.62 -4.14
CA ALA A 43 -6.61 5.38 -4.55
C ALA A 43 -7.64 4.36 -5.05
N GLU A 44 -8.76 4.24 -4.35
CA GLU A 44 -9.84 3.35 -4.78
C GLU A 44 -10.40 3.77 -6.15
N LYS A 45 -10.58 5.06 -6.36
CA LYS A 45 -11.11 5.58 -7.62
C LYS A 45 -10.17 5.33 -8.79
N ARG A 46 -8.87 5.38 -8.55
CA ARG A 46 -7.85 5.15 -9.59
C ARG A 46 -7.67 3.69 -9.95
N LYS A 47 -8.16 2.79 -9.10
CA LYS A 47 -8.08 1.34 -9.32
C LYS A 47 -6.66 0.84 -9.55
N ALA A 48 -5.69 1.50 -8.93
CA ALA A 48 -4.28 1.10 -9.01
C ALA A 48 -3.97 -0.09 -8.11
N PHE A 49 -4.73 -0.25 -7.04
CA PHE A 49 -4.56 -1.32 -6.05
C PHE A 49 -5.67 -2.36 -6.22
N ASP A 50 -5.36 -3.60 -5.92
CA ASP A 50 -6.38 -4.65 -5.89
C ASP A 50 -7.33 -4.43 -4.72
N LYS A 51 -6.82 -3.86 -3.62
CA LYS A 51 -7.60 -3.53 -2.45
C LYS A 51 -6.97 -2.37 -1.72
N VAL A 52 -7.79 -1.48 -1.17
CA VAL A 52 -7.34 -0.40 -0.30
C VAL A 52 -7.91 -0.65 1.09
N GLU A 53 -7.03 -0.85 2.07
CA GLU A 53 -7.41 -1.12 3.44
C GLU A 53 -7.46 0.17 4.25
N ASN A 54 -8.41 0.24 5.17
CA ASN A 54 -8.56 1.37 6.07
C ASN A 54 -7.54 1.34 7.20
N ARG A 55 -7.09 0.16 7.57
CA ARG A 55 -6.17 -0.04 8.69
C ARG A 55 -4.84 -0.61 8.21
N LEU A 56 -3.77 -0.04 8.74
CA LEU A 56 -2.41 -0.46 8.42
C LEU A 56 -2.20 -1.96 8.66
N LEU A 57 -2.60 -2.44 9.83
CA LEU A 57 -2.37 -3.85 10.17
C LEU A 57 -3.09 -4.81 9.23
N ASN A 58 -4.27 -4.43 8.75
CA ASN A 58 -4.98 -5.25 7.78
C ASN A 58 -4.26 -5.30 6.44
N ALA A 59 -3.64 -4.19 6.04
CA ALA A 59 -2.91 -4.13 4.78
C ALA A 59 -1.66 -5.02 4.83
N ILE A 60 -0.94 -5.00 5.94
CA ILE A 60 0.33 -5.76 6.05
C ILE A 60 0.13 -7.23 6.44
N ASP A 61 -1.02 -7.58 6.97
CA ASP A 61 -1.28 -8.95 7.40
C ASP A 61 -1.14 -9.92 6.22
N GLY A 62 -0.28 -10.92 6.38
CA GLY A 62 -0.03 -11.89 5.34
C GLY A 62 0.77 -11.37 4.16
N SER A 63 1.33 -10.17 4.24
CA SER A 63 2.12 -9.61 3.16
C SER A 63 3.51 -10.23 3.08
N ASP A 64 3.94 -10.54 1.86
CA ASP A 64 5.29 -11.01 1.60
C ASP A 64 6.28 -9.85 1.56
N ILE A 65 5.84 -8.70 1.07
CA ILE A 65 6.66 -7.48 0.97
C ILE A 65 5.81 -6.30 1.44
N VAL A 66 6.41 -5.42 2.23
CA VAL A 66 5.80 -4.17 2.66
C VAL A 66 6.66 -3.01 2.16
N ILE A 67 6.06 -2.11 1.40
CA ILE A 67 6.75 -0.96 0.83
C ILE A 67 6.21 0.31 1.49
N LEU A 68 7.13 1.13 2.03
CA LEU A 68 6.79 2.39 2.66
C LEU A 68 6.97 3.52 1.64
N ALA A 69 5.88 4.15 1.24
CA ALA A 69 5.86 5.23 0.28
C ALA A 69 5.25 6.51 0.88
N THR A 70 5.47 6.71 2.16
CA THR A 70 4.98 7.87 2.91
C THR A 70 6.10 8.87 3.17
N PRO A 71 5.78 10.12 3.57
CA PRO A 71 6.80 11.06 4.05
C PRO A 71 7.57 10.47 5.24
N VAL A 72 8.84 10.90 5.39
CA VAL A 72 9.75 10.31 6.37
C VAL A 72 9.18 10.23 7.79
N MET A 73 8.53 11.28 8.26
CA MET A 73 7.97 11.28 9.60
C MET A 73 6.86 10.25 9.76
N THR A 74 6.01 10.13 8.76
CA THR A 74 4.94 9.13 8.76
C THR A 74 5.51 7.72 8.69
N MET A 75 6.60 7.54 7.94
CA MET A 75 7.28 6.25 7.88
C MET A 75 7.80 5.82 9.24
N LYS A 76 8.35 6.77 10.02
CA LYS A 76 8.81 6.48 11.38
C LYS A 76 7.65 5.98 12.26
N GLU A 77 6.51 6.67 12.21
CA GLU A 77 5.34 6.28 12.97
C GLU A 77 4.85 4.88 12.57
N VAL A 78 4.83 4.60 11.27
CA VAL A 78 4.42 3.30 10.76
C VAL A 78 5.37 2.21 11.23
N MET A 79 6.67 2.46 11.18
CA MET A 79 7.67 1.50 11.63
C MET A 79 7.57 1.21 13.12
N GLU A 80 7.31 2.22 13.93
CA GLU A 80 7.10 2.04 15.36
C GLU A 80 5.87 1.17 15.63
N LEU A 81 4.81 1.36 14.87
CA LEU A 81 3.59 0.58 15.01
C LEU A 81 3.81 -0.89 14.61
N ILE A 82 4.56 -1.12 13.56
CA ILE A 82 4.83 -2.48 13.05
C ILE A 82 5.81 -3.23 13.97
N ALA A 83 6.76 -2.52 14.55
CA ALA A 83 7.83 -3.12 15.36
C ALA A 83 7.33 -3.73 16.67
N ASP A 84 6.15 -3.34 17.12
CA ASP A 84 5.53 -3.94 18.32
C ASP A 84 4.82 -5.30 17.96
#